data_1b2bf444a495542775500fc0a32b7a36
#
_entry.id   1b2bf444a495542775500fc0a32b7a36
#
_cell.length_a   1.000
_cell.length_b   1.000
_cell.length_c   1.000
_cell.angle_alpha   90.00
_cell.angle_beta   90.00
_cell.angle_gamma   90.00
#
_symmetry.space_group_name_H-M   'P 1'
#
loop_
_entity.id
_entity.type
_entity.pdbx_description
1 polymer ?
#
loop_
_entity_poly.entity_id
_entity_poly.type
_entity_poly.pdbx_seq_one_letter_code
_entity_poly.pdbx_strand_id
1 'polypeptide(L)'
;SEMCIRDRDRAIEACQAVGFDLILVETSGIGQGNDAITEVADLSMYVTTREYGAPSQLEKLAALDFADLIVLNKFDRPGAEDALTEIRKQFKRNREMWDAKNEDLPVIPTIASQFADAGVDLLWQKLAGLLNEEHGQSFDAAEARLGADGLPHRSAPIPPERQGYLAEVAA
;
A
#
# COMPACT_ATOMS: atom_id res chain seq x y z
N SER A 1 21.21 -2.08 -13.67
CA SER A 1 21.95 -2.20 -14.91
C SER A 1 20.97 -2.17 -16.09
N GLU A 2 21.36 -1.59 -17.21
CA GLU A 2 20.53 -1.37 -18.41
C GLU A 2 19.88 -2.65 -18.96
N MET A 3 20.46 -3.82 -18.76
CA MET A 3 19.93 -5.09 -19.23
C MET A 3 18.64 -5.47 -18.48
N CYS A 4 18.58 -5.27 -17.16
CA CYS A 4 17.39 -5.54 -16.37
C CYS A 4 16.21 -4.59 -16.69
N ILE A 5 16.50 -3.34 -17.06
CA ILE A 5 15.49 -2.36 -17.43
C ILE A 5 14.84 -2.75 -18.77
N ARG A 6 15.62 -3.11 -19.78
CA ARG A 6 15.10 -3.57 -21.07
C ARG A 6 14.29 -4.85 -20.98
N ASP A 7 14.69 -5.78 -20.10
CA ASP A 7 13.95 -7.03 -19.92
C ASP A 7 12.60 -6.77 -19.21
N ARG A 8 12.55 -5.82 -18.26
CA ARG A 8 11.31 -5.36 -17.63
C ARG A 8 10.36 -4.75 -18.65
N ASP A 9 10.83 -3.82 -19.47
CA ASP A 9 9.99 -3.11 -20.44
C ASP A 9 9.41 -4.09 -21.47
N ARG A 10 10.21 -5.05 -21.97
CA ARG A 10 9.73 -6.13 -22.85
C ARG A 10 8.70 -7.03 -22.17
N ALA A 11 8.86 -7.31 -20.87
CA ALA A 11 7.89 -8.11 -20.12
C ALA A 11 6.56 -7.36 -19.97
N ILE A 12 6.59 -6.05 -19.73
CA ILE A 12 5.39 -5.20 -19.67
C ILE A 12 4.69 -5.19 -21.05
N GLU A 13 5.44 -4.95 -22.14
CA GLU A 13 4.91 -4.98 -23.50
C GLU A 13 4.25 -6.34 -23.84
N ALA A 14 4.88 -7.45 -23.43
CA ALA A 14 4.31 -8.77 -23.63
C ALA A 14 3.01 -8.99 -22.87
N CYS A 15 2.94 -8.52 -21.60
CA CYS A 15 1.72 -8.58 -20.80
C CYS A 15 0.59 -7.74 -21.41
N GLN A 16 0.92 -6.54 -21.88
CA GLN A 16 -0.02 -5.65 -22.57
C GLN A 16 -0.54 -6.30 -23.87
N ALA A 17 0.34 -6.91 -24.65
CA ALA A 17 -0.03 -7.60 -25.90
C ALA A 17 -0.95 -8.81 -25.69
N VAL A 18 -0.85 -9.49 -24.54
CA VAL A 18 -1.74 -10.58 -24.13
C VAL A 18 -3.09 -10.05 -23.63
N GLY A 19 -3.17 -8.79 -23.21
CA GLY A 19 -4.41 -8.14 -22.76
C GLY A 19 -4.72 -8.38 -21.29
N PHE A 20 -3.72 -8.33 -20.41
CA PHE A 20 -3.96 -8.31 -18.96
C PHE A 20 -4.61 -6.99 -18.55
N ASP A 21 -5.64 -7.07 -17.72
CA ASP A 21 -6.37 -5.91 -17.21
C ASP A 21 -5.55 -5.08 -16.19
N LEU A 22 -4.64 -5.73 -15.46
CA LEU A 22 -3.75 -5.11 -14.47
C LEU A 22 -2.37 -5.78 -14.51
N ILE A 23 -1.33 -4.96 -14.55
CA ILE A 23 0.07 -5.40 -14.51
C ILE A 23 0.74 -4.78 -13.27
N LEU A 24 1.19 -5.61 -12.34
CA LEU A 24 1.94 -5.17 -11.17
C LEU A 24 3.44 -5.28 -11.44
N VAL A 25 4.13 -4.15 -11.43
CA VAL A 25 5.58 -4.09 -11.62
C VAL A 25 6.25 -3.86 -10.27
N GLU A 26 6.90 -4.89 -9.73
CA GLU A 26 7.64 -4.79 -8.48
C GLU A 26 9.10 -4.41 -8.75
N THR A 27 9.59 -3.43 -7.99
CA THR A 27 11.02 -3.08 -7.97
C THR A 27 11.65 -3.47 -6.65
N SER A 28 12.89 -3.97 -6.69
CA SER A 28 13.64 -4.29 -5.48
C SER A 28 14.10 -3.00 -4.80
N GLY A 29 13.59 -2.76 -3.60
CA GLY A 29 14.07 -1.76 -2.63
C GLY A 29 14.39 -0.35 -3.16
N ILE A 30 14.33 0.64 -2.29
CA ILE A 30 14.67 2.02 -2.67
C ILE A 30 16.21 2.16 -2.67
N GLY A 31 16.81 1.89 -3.83
CA GLY A 31 18.13 2.38 -4.14
C GLY A 31 18.05 3.73 -4.85
N GLN A 32 19.08 4.54 -4.76
CA GLN A 32 19.20 5.81 -5.48
C GLN A 32 18.88 5.59 -6.98
N GLY A 33 17.82 6.25 -7.50
CA GLY A 33 17.45 6.22 -8.91
C GLY A 33 16.19 5.41 -9.28
N ASN A 34 15.28 5.13 -8.34
CA ASN A 34 14.07 4.35 -8.58
C ASN A 34 12.85 5.16 -9.07
N ASP A 35 13.01 6.40 -9.41
CA ASP A 35 12.03 7.23 -10.14
C ASP A 35 11.73 6.69 -11.55
N ALA A 36 12.62 5.89 -12.13
CA ALA A 36 12.41 5.22 -13.41
C ALA A 36 11.16 4.29 -13.46
N ILE A 37 10.56 3.92 -12.32
CA ILE A 37 9.30 3.18 -12.32
C ILE A 37 8.13 4.07 -12.75
N THR A 38 8.16 5.35 -12.41
CA THR A 38 7.10 6.31 -12.77
C THR A 38 7.05 6.62 -14.26
N GLU A 39 8.13 6.28 -15.00
CA GLU A 39 8.17 6.43 -16.46
C GLU A 39 7.41 5.31 -17.20
N VAL A 40 7.17 4.18 -16.52
CA VAL A 40 6.60 2.98 -17.15
C VAL A 40 5.30 2.50 -16.49
N ALA A 41 4.95 3.05 -15.34
CA ALA A 41 3.74 2.71 -14.59
C ALA A 41 2.73 3.87 -14.66
N ASP A 42 1.47 3.54 -14.85
CA ASP A 42 0.36 4.51 -14.83
C ASP A 42 0.12 5.05 -13.42
N LEU A 43 0.28 4.19 -12.41
CA LEU A 43 0.20 4.54 -10.99
C LEU A 43 1.40 3.97 -10.23
N SER A 44 1.87 4.72 -9.27
CA SER A 44 3.01 4.35 -8.42
C SER A 44 2.58 4.14 -6.97
N MET A 45 2.98 3.00 -6.40
CA MET A 45 2.70 2.66 -5.00
C MET A 45 4.00 2.42 -4.24
N TYR A 46 4.18 3.17 -3.17
CA TYR A 46 5.32 3.00 -2.28
C TYR A 46 4.93 2.19 -1.04
N VAL A 47 5.56 1.03 -0.86
CA VAL A 47 5.32 0.16 0.30
C VAL A 47 6.48 0.29 1.29
N THR A 48 6.15 0.68 2.51
CA THR A 48 7.11 0.86 3.60
C THR A 48 6.68 0.12 4.86
N THR A 49 7.55 0.09 5.86
CA THR A 49 7.27 -0.42 7.20
C THR A 49 7.73 0.60 8.24
N ARG A 50 7.35 0.40 9.52
CA ARG A 50 7.70 1.32 10.60
C ARG A 50 9.21 1.59 10.75
N GLU A 51 10.04 0.64 10.37
CA GLU A 51 11.50 0.76 10.45
C GLU A 51 12.04 1.92 9.62
N TYR A 52 11.30 2.32 8.58
CA TYR A 52 11.62 3.45 7.70
C TYR A 52 10.81 4.72 8.03
N GLY A 53 10.04 4.70 9.12
CA GLY A 53 9.19 5.82 9.56
C GLY A 53 9.91 6.88 10.39
N ALA A 54 11.21 6.79 10.60
CA ALA A 54 11.96 7.81 11.34
C ALA A 54 12.03 9.12 10.53
N PRO A 55 11.78 10.31 11.14
CA PRO A 55 11.71 11.59 10.42
C PRO A 55 12.92 11.87 9.53
N SER A 56 14.13 11.54 9.98
CA SER A 56 15.38 11.73 9.22
C SER A 56 15.51 10.81 7.99
N GLN A 57 14.76 9.72 7.95
CA GLN A 57 14.69 8.83 6.80
C GLN A 57 13.57 9.26 5.85
N LEU A 58 12.43 9.68 6.38
CA LEU A 58 11.28 10.15 5.60
C LEU A 58 11.62 11.40 4.78
N GLU A 59 12.41 12.33 5.31
CA GLU A 59 12.89 13.50 4.56
C GLU A 59 13.73 13.15 3.31
N LYS A 60 14.33 11.95 3.30
CA LYS A 60 15.15 11.46 2.18
C LYS A 60 14.38 10.59 1.20
N LEU A 61 13.11 10.30 1.49
CA LEU A 61 12.29 9.45 0.65
C LEU A 61 11.62 10.28 -0.44
N ALA A 62 12.31 10.43 -1.58
CA ALA A 62 11.72 11.05 -2.77
C ALA A 62 10.40 10.39 -3.20
N ALA A 63 10.19 9.11 -2.84
CA ALA A 63 8.94 8.41 -3.11
C ALA A 63 7.70 9.10 -2.54
N LEU A 64 7.81 9.84 -1.43
CA LEU A 64 6.70 10.62 -0.85
C LEU A 64 6.29 11.81 -1.74
N ASP A 65 7.16 12.24 -2.66
CA ASP A 65 6.90 13.37 -3.54
C ASP A 65 6.10 12.95 -4.79
N PHE A 66 6.28 11.72 -5.26
CA PHE A 66 5.68 11.26 -6.52
C PHE A 66 4.72 10.07 -6.40
N ALA A 67 4.80 9.26 -5.34
CA ALA A 67 3.92 8.10 -5.20
C ALA A 67 2.44 8.50 -5.09
N ASP A 68 1.59 7.84 -5.87
CA ASP A 68 0.14 8.05 -5.85
C ASP A 68 -0.48 7.40 -4.60
N LEU A 69 0.06 6.27 -4.17
CA LEU A 69 -0.34 5.57 -2.95
C LEU A 69 0.87 5.25 -2.08
N ILE A 70 0.72 5.41 -0.78
CA ILE A 70 1.72 5.04 0.22
C ILE A 70 1.13 4.00 1.15
N VAL A 71 1.80 2.87 1.30
CA VAL A 71 1.36 1.76 2.14
C VAL A 71 2.31 1.58 3.31
N LEU A 72 1.80 1.71 4.53
CA LEU A 72 2.52 1.34 5.74
C LEU A 72 2.12 -0.08 6.16
N ASN A 73 2.93 -1.04 5.72
CA ASN A 73 2.68 -2.46 6.04
C ASN A 73 3.21 -2.86 7.42
N LYS A 74 2.79 -4.03 7.89
CA LYS A 74 3.06 -4.55 9.26
C LYS A 74 2.54 -3.62 10.34
N PHE A 75 1.35 -3.07 10.13
CA PHE A 75 0.73 -2.11 11.03
C PHE A 75 0.40 -2.69 12.42
N ASP A 76 0.38 -4.03 12.55
CA ASP A 76 0.25 -4.75 13.83
C ASP A 76 1.49 -4.65 14.74
N ARG A 77 2.58 -4.05 14.27
CA ARG A 77 3.81 -3.93 15.05
C ARG A 77 3.80 -2.71 15.96
N PRO A 78 4.36 -2.82 17.21
CA PRO A 78 4.46 -1.68 18.12
C PRO A 78 5.16 -0.48 17.47
N GLY A 79 4.60 0.74 17.61
CA GLY A 79 5.15 1.96 17.02
C GLY A 79 4.74 2.22 15.57
N ALA A 80 3.86 1.40 14.98
CA ALA A 80 3.34 1.64 13.63
C ALA A 80 2.41 2.85 13.57
N GLU A 81 1.66 3.15 14.62
CA GLU A 81 0.79 4.34 14.70
C GLU A 81 1.61 5.65 14.70
N ASP A 82 2.74 5.66 15.42
CA ASP A 82 3.66 6.79 15.40
C ASP A 82 4.25 6.99 14.01
N ALA A 83 4.68 5.88 13.36
CA ALA A 83 5.19 5.91 12.00
C ALA A 83 4.13 6.42 11.00
N LEU A 84 2.87 6.01 11.14
CA LEU A 84 1.76 6.49 10.31
C LEU A 84 1.58 8.01 10.46
N THR A 85 1.63 8.49 11.69
CA THR A 85 1.51 9.92 11.99
C THR A 85 2.64 10.72 11.34
N GLU A 86 3.88 10.25 11.44
CA GLU A 86 5.03 10.93 10.85
C GLU A 86 5.01 10.88 9.30
N ILE A 87 4.62 9.75 8.70
CA ILE A 87 4.47 9.63 7.24
C ILE A 87 3.40 10.61 6.74
N ARG A 88 2.24 10.66 7.38
CA ARG A 88 1.16 11.60 7.03
C ARG A 88 1.58 13.05 7.14
N LYS A 89 2.30 13.38 8.19
CA LYS A 89 2.86 14.73 8.41
C LYS A 89 3.89 15.10 7.35
N GLN A 90 4.80 14.19 7.01
CA GLN A 90 5.79 14.42 5.96
C GLN A 90 5.13 14.54 4.59
N PHE A 91 4.15 13.68 4.27
CA PHE A 91 3.38 13.75 3.03
C PHE A 91 2.69 15.10 2.86
N LYS A 92 1.99 15.57 3.92
CA LYS A 92 1.35 16.91 3.91
C LYS A 92 2.35 18.02 3.66
N ARG A 93 3.55 17.94 4.27
CA ARG A 93 4.61 18.91 4.08
C ARG A 93 5.12 18.92 2.64
N ASN A 94 5.41 17.74 2.07
CA ASN A 94 5.98 17.62 0.73
C ASN A 94 5.00 18.06 -0.36
N ARG A 95 3.70 17.81 -0.14
CA ARG A 95 2.63 18.14 -1.10
C ARG A 95 1.91 19.47 -0.78
N GLU A 96 2.36 20.22 0.23
CA GLU A 96 1.75 21.47 0.70
C GLU A 96 0.26 21.34 1.08
N MET A 97 -0.17 20.15 1.51
CA MET A 97 -1.56 19.79 1.81
C MET A 97 -1.89 19.99 3.30
N TRP A 98 -1.64 21.18 3.85
CA TRP A 98 -1.71 21.44 5.29
C TRP A 98 -3.10 21.23 5.90
N ASP A 99 -4.16 21.55 5.16
CA ASP A 99 -5.55 21.46 5.61
C ASP A 99 -6.22 20.11 5.33
N ALA A 100 -5.53 19.19 4.63
CA ALA A 100 -6.08 17.88 4.31
C ALA A 100 -6.29 17.05 5.58
N LYS A 101 -7.44 16.39 5.67
CA LYS A 101 -7.70 15.44 6.75
C LYS A 101 -6.86 14.18 6.54
N ASN A 102 -6.54 13.49 7.64
CA ASN A 102 -5.72 12.27 7.58
C ASN A 102 -6.38 11.12 6.80
N GLU A 103 -7.70 11.06 6.79
CA GLU A 103 -8.52 10.07 6.06
C GLU A 103 -8.51 10.28 4.54
N ASP A 104 -8.27 11.52 4.10
CA ASP A 104 -8.22 11.88 2.67
C ASP A 104 -6.84 11.62 2.05
N LEU A 105 -5.82 11.43 2.89
CA LEU A 105 -4.45 11.19 2.41
C LEU A 105 -4.34 9.78 1.80
N PRO A 106 -3.55 9.61 0.72
CA PRO A 106 -3.29 8.32 0.11
C PRO A 106 -2.24 7.50 0.91
N VAL A 107 -2.34 7.54 2.24
CA VAL A 107 -1.43 6.85 3.18
C VAL A 107 -2.21 5.79 3.93
N ILE A 108 -2.01 4.53 3.56
CA ILE A 108 -2.87 3.41 3.94
C ILE A 108 -2.09 2.44 4.82
N PRO A 109 -2.49 2.24 6.08
CA PRO A 109 -1.93 1.20 6.93
C PRO A 109 -2.48 -0.18 6.55
N THR A 110 -1.63 -1.22 6.53
CA THR A 110 -2.02 -2.60 6.18
C THR A 110 -1.35 -3.63 7.09
N ILE A 111 -2.02 -4.77 7.25
CA ILE A 111 -1.47 -5.96 7.90
C ILE A 111 -1.53 -7.12 6.88
N ALA A 112 -0.71 -7.03 5.83
CA ALA A 112 -0.77 -7.96 4.68
C ALA A 112 -0.52 -9.43 5.06
N SER A 113 0.03 -9.72 6.24
CA SER A 113 0.16 -11.08 6.78
C SER A 113 -1.16 -11.64 7.31
N GLN A 114 -2.19 -10.81 7.46
CA GLN A 114 -3.51 -11.20 7.97
C GLN A 114 -4.44 -11.48 6.78
N PHE A 115 -5.12 -12.64 6.84
CA PHE A 115 -6.17 -12.93 5.87
C PHE A 115 -7.36 -11.97 6.05
N ALA A 116 -7.89 -11.44 4.95
CA ALA A 116 -8.98 -10.45 4.94
C ALA A 116 -8.66 -9.20 5.80
N ASP A 117 -7.45 -8.63 5.62
CA ASP A 117 -7.07 -7.39 6.29
C ASP A 117 -7.85 -6.20 5.70
N ALA A 118 -8.55 -5.47 6.58
CA ALA A 118 -9.33 -4.30 6.18
C ALA A 118 -8.47 -3.17 5.56
N GLY A 119 -7.19 -3.08 5.92
CA GLY A 119 -6.24 -2.15 5.31
C GLY A 119 -5.91 -2.52 3.87
N VAL A 120 -5.79 -3.81 3.57
CA VAL A 120 -5.61 -4.30 2.19
C VAL A 120 -6.88 -4.09 1.38
N ASP A 121 -8.06 -4.28 1.96
CA ASP A 121 -9.33 -3.98 1.30
C ASP A 121 -9.44 -2.49 0.97
N LEU A 122 -9.05 -1.60 1.91
CA LEU A 122 -9.01 -0.16 1.68
C LEU A 122 -8.00 0.21 0.59
N LEU A 123 -6.82 -0.42 0.60
CA LEU A 123 -5.81 -0.23 -0.44
C LEU A 123 -6.38 -0.58 -1.82
N TRP A 124 -7.03 -1.73 -1.95
CA TRP A 124 -7.67 -2.12 -3.20
C TRP A 124 -8.77 -1.15 -3.61
N GLN A 125 -9.60 -0.72 -2.68
CA GLN A 125 -10.67 0.25 -2.94
C GLN A 125 -10.11 1.59 -3.48
N LYS A 126 -9.02 2.10 -2.88
CA LYS A 126 -8.36 3.33 -3.34
C LYS A 126 -7.69 3.14 -4.69
N LEU A 127 -6.97 2.03 -4.90
CA LEU A 127 -6.30 1.72 -6.16
C LEU A 127 -7.33 1.55 -7.31
N ALA A 128 -8.38 0.78 -7.09
CA ALA A 128 -9.45 0.59 -8.06
C ALA A 128 -10.15 1.91 -8.41
N GLY A 129 -10.36 2.78 -7.41
CA GLY A 129 -10.90 4.12 -7.63
C GLY A 129 -10.03 4.94 -8.58
N LEU A 130 -8.73 5.04 -8.31
CA LEU A 130 -7.78 5.77 -9.18
C LEU A 130 -7.74 5.18 -10.59
N LEU A 131 -7.68 3.85 -10.73
CA LEU A 131 -7.66 3.19 -12.04
C LEU A 131 -8.95 3.43 -12.82
N ASN A 132 -10.10 3.45 -12.15
CA ASN A 132 -11.38 3.71 -12.80
C ASN A 132 -11.51 5.19 -13.23
N GLU A 133 -11.13 6.12 -12.37
CA GLU A 133 -11.29 7.57 -12.60
C GLU A 133 -10.28 8.10 -13.62
N GLU A 134 -9.00 7.71 -13.49
CA GLU A 134 -7.91 8.31 -14.27
C GLU A 134 -7.59 7.51 -15.53
N HIS A 135 -7.81 6.19 -15.52
CA HIS A 135 -7.43 5.29 -16.62
C HIS A 135 -8.63 4.58 -17.26
N GLY A 136 -9.86 4.95 -16.88
CA GLY A 136 -11.09 4.47 -17.52
C GLY A 136 -11.33 2.97 -17.36
N GLN A 137 -10.77 2.38 -16.30
CA GLN A 137 -10.99 0.97 -15.98
C GLN A 137 -12.35 0.76 -15.29
N SER A 138 -12.72 -0.47 -15.02
CA SER A 138 -13.98 -0.86 -14.37
C SER A 138 -13.75 -1.97 -13.36
N PHE A 139 -12.91 -1.68 -12.36
CA PHE A 139 -12.64 -2.60 -11.27
C PHE A 139 -13.68 -2.45 -10.16
N ASP A 140 -14.25 -3.57 -9.71
CA ASP A 140 -15.09 -3.60 -8.52
C ASP A 140 -14.22 -3.65 -7.26
N ALA A 141 -14.59 -2.86 -6.25
CA ALA A 141 -14.00 -2.89 -4.94
C ALA A 141 -15.07 -2.87 -3.86
N ALA A 142 -15.05 -3.86 -2.97
CA ALA A 142 -15.92 -3.88 -1.80
C ALA A 142 -15.50 -2.79 -0.81
N GLU A 143 -16.43 -2.28 -0.04
CA GLU A 143 -16.16 -1.31 1.02
C GLU A 143 -15.31 -1.94 2.13
N ALA A 144 -14.21 -1.27 2.49
CA ALA A 144 -13.30 -1.74 3.53
C ALA A 144 -13.95 -1.64 4.92
N ARG A 145 -13.81 -2.68 5.73
CA ARG A 145 -14.36 -2.75 7.10
C ARG A 145 -13.30 -2.37 8.14
N LEU A 146 -13.01 -1.10 8.24
CA LEU A 146 -12.08 -0.55 9.22
C LEU A 146 -12.68 -0.50 10.63
N GLY A 147 -11.82 -0.40 11.65
CA GLY A 147 -12.23 -0.14 13.03
C GLY A 147 -12.90 1.24 13.18
N ALA A 148 -13.45 1.50 14.36
CA ALA A 148 -14.10 2.78 14.67
C ALA A 148 -13.14 3.99 14.61
N ASP A 149 -11.85 3.75 14.71
CA ASP A 149 -10.75 4.73 14.57
C ASP A 149 -10.27 4.91 13.12
N GLY A 150 -10.90 4.22 12.16
CA GLY A 150 -10.53 4.25 10.75
C GLY A 150 -9.24 3.48 10.44
N LEU A 151 -8.78 2.61 11.34
CA LEU A 151 -7.55 1.83 11.18
C LEU A 151 -7.84 0.33 11.01
N PRO A 152 -6.95 -0.44 10.34
CA PRO A 152 -7.04 -1.89 10.33
C PRO A 152 -6.61 -2.45 11.69
N HIS A 153 -7.39 -3.36 12.22
CA HIS A 153 -7.07 -4.07 13.45
C HIS A 153 -6.84 -5.55 13.18
N ARG A 154 -6.00 -6.16 14.01
CA ARG A 154 -5.79 -7.60 13.95
C ARG A 154 -7.11 -8.30 14.23
N SER A 155 -7.67 -8.99 13.25
CA SER A 155 -8.84 -9.85 13.42
C SER A 155 -8.39 -11.30 13.53
N ALA A 156 -8.97 -12.05 14.45
CA ALA A 156 -8.80 -13.49 14.45
C ALA A 156 -9.78 -14.06 13.39
N PRO A 157 -9.31 -14.83 12.40
CA PRO A 157 -10.19 -15.47 11.41
C PRO A 157 -11.14 -16.48 12.07
N ILE A 158 -10.82 -16.92 13.28
CA ILE A 158 -11.66 -17.77 14.12
C ILE A 158 -12.11 -16.92 15.32
N PRO A 159 -13.42 -16.75 15.57
CA PRO A 159 -13.91 -16.04 16.73
C PRO A 159 -13.29 -16.58 18.04
N PRO A 160 -13.02 -15.71 19.03
CA PRO A 160 -12.38 -16.12 20.28
C PRO A 160 -13.03 -17.33 20.95
N GLU A 161 -14.36 -17.42 20.88
CA GLU A 161 -15.17 -18.52 21.41
C GLU A 161 -14.99 -19.86 20.65
N ARG A 162 -14.34 -19.84 19.48
CA ARG A 162 -14.07 -21.04 18.66
C ARG A 162 -12.59 -21.36 18.49
N GLN A 163 -11.69 -20.59 19.09
CA GLN A 163 -10.24 -20.84 18.96
C GLN A 163 -9.80 -22.18 19.59
N GLY A 164 -10.54 -22.68 20.58
CA GLY A 164 -10.32 -23.98 21.21
C GLY A 164 -11.05 -25.16 20.55
N TYR A 165 -11.91 -24.92 19.58
CA TYR A 165 -12.82 -25.94 19.05
C TYR A 165 -12.12 -27.20 18.54
N LEU A 166 -11.01 -27.07 17.83
CA LEU A 166 -10.24 -28.22 17.32
C LEU A 166 -9.56 -29.01 18.46
N ALA A 167 -9.15 -28.36 19.53
CA ALA A 167 -8.60 -29.02 20.69
C ALA A 167 -9.69 -29.74 21.51
N GLU A 168 -10.89 -29.16 21.57
CA GLU A 168 -12.06 -29.76 22.25
C GLU A 168 -12.61 -30.98 21.48
N VAL A 169 -12.54 -30.98 20.13
CA VAL A 169 -12.96 -32.13 19.32
C VAL A 169 -11.94 -33.25 19.31
N ALA A 170 -10.67 -32.97 19.57
CA ALA A 170 -9.58 -33.93 19.59
C ALA A 170 -9.33 -34.56 20.97
N ALA A 171 -10.02 -34.12 22.00
CA ALA A 171 -9.99 -34.65 23.38
C ALA A 171 -11.13 -35.65 23.62
#